data_0c718dab984c60f503116fd27fd38c04
#
_entry.id   0c718dab984c60f503116fd27fd38c04
#
_cell.length_a   1.000
_cell.length_b   1.000
_cell.length_c   1.000
_cell.angle_alpha   90.00
_cell.angle_beta   90.00
_cell.angle_gamma   90.00
#
_symmetry.space_group_name_H-M   'P 1'
#
loop_
_entity.id
_entity.type
_entity.pdbx_description
1 polymer ?
#
loop_
_entity_poly.entity_id
_entity_poly.type
_entity_poly.pdbx_seq_one_letter_code
_entity_poly.pdbx_strand_id
1 'polypeptide(L)'
;FSAEEDGPAETFSFRQGRSRETAYSRDYDSLYDLLRHEKEHGYITWVLGPACAFDHDSRAAFSKLVQNGYVNALLAGNALATHDLEAAYRKTALGQDIYTQKSQPNGHYNHIDTINRVRLDGSIPAFIEKEGIGDGIIYSCVKKQVPFVLVGSIRDDGPLPEVYGDVYEGQNAMRECVKKSTTVICMATTLHSIATGNMTPSYHV
;
A
#
# COMPACT_ATOMS: atom_id res chain seq x y z
N PHE A 1 47.64 -18.61 -41.84
CA PHE A 1 46.27 -18.86 -41.44
C PHE A 1 45.77 -17.62 -40.75
N SER A 2 44.83 -16.98 -41.41
CA SER A 2 44.23 -15.71 -41.05
C SER A 2 43.44 -15.76 -39.75
N ALA A 3 43.60 -14.72 -38.95
CA ALA A 3 42.78 -14.42 -37.80
C ALA A 3 41.38 -14.11 -38.26
N GLU A 4 40.37 -14.81 -37.74
CA GLU A 4 38.97 -14.46 -37.86
C GLU A 4 38.68 -13.34 -36.87
N GLU A 5 38.12 -12.27 -37.40
CA GLU A 5 37.59 -11.15 -36.62
C GLU A 5 36.40 -11.61 -35.79
N ASP A 6 36.54 -11.50 -34.47
CA ASP A 6 35.41 -11.62 -33.55
C ASP A 6 34.40 -10.49 -33.81
N GLY A 7 33.30 -10.82 -34.44
CA GLY A 7 32.13 -9.95 -34.53
C GLY A 7 31.56 -9.71 -33.13
N PRO A 8 30.86 -8.58 -32.93
CA PRO A 8 30.32 -8.27 -31.60
C PRO A 8 29.39 -9.39 -31.15
N ALA A 9 29.72 -9.99 -30.01
CA ALA A 9 28.86 -10.96 -29.36
C ALA A 9 27.44 -10.35 -29.21
N GLU A 10 26.46 -10.94 -29.87
CA GLU A 10 25.06 -10.63 -29.64
C GLU A 10 24.74 -10.94 -28.18
N THR A 11 24.83 -9.92 -27.35
CA THR A 11 24.37 -9.97 -25.98
C THR A 11 22.87 -10.18 -26.02
N PHE A 12 22.44 -11.38 -25.65
CA PHE A 12 21.05 -11.71 -25.42
C PHE A 12 20.53 -10.78 -24.32
N SER A 13 20.02 -9.63 -24.67
CA SER A 13 19.36 -8.76 -23.72
C SER A 13 17.96 -9.31 -23.50
N PHE A 14 17.73 -9.94 -22.35
CA PHE A 14 16.37 -10.18 -21.89
C PHE A 14 15.64 -8.84 -21.90
N ARG A 15 14.57 -8.74 -22.68
CA ARG A 15 13.70 -7.57 -22.68
C ARG A 15 13.22 -7.36 -21.24
N GLN A 16 13.74 -6.37 -20.57
CA GLN A 16 13.22 -5.88 -19.28
C GLN A 16 11.88 -5.15 -19.45
N GLY A 17 11.39 -5.02 -20.68
CA GLY A 17 10.11 -4.44 -21.01
C GLY A 17 9.01 -5.49 -21.04
N ARG A 18 7.83 -5.09 -20.69
CA ARG A 18 6.60 -5.86 -20.71
C ARG A 18 6.37 -6.51 -22.08
N SER A 19 6.31 -7.85 -22.11
CA SER A 19 5.97 -8.55 -23.36
C SER A 19 4.51 -8.26 -23.73
N ARG A 20 4.28 -7.77 -24.96
CA ARG A 20 2.93 -7.59 -25.50
C ARG A 20 2.23 -8.93 -25.85
N GLU A 21 2.93 -10.02 -25.69
CA GLU A 21 2.48 -11.36 -26.03
C GLU A 21 1.85 -12.13 -24.86
N THR A 22 1.81 -11.55 -23.66
CA THR A 22 1.15 -12.18 -22.50
C THR A 22 -0.36 -11.93 -22.53
N ALA A 23 -1.15 -12.94 -22.14
CA ALA A 23 -2.61 -12.87 -22.11
C ALA A 23 -3.14 -11.63 -21.33
N TYR A 24 -2.41 -11.20 -20.32
CA TYR A 24 -2.80 -10.08 -19.43
C TYR A 24 -2.27 -8.70 -19.86
N SER A 25 -1.52 -8.60 -20.97
CA SER A 25 -0.93 -7.32 -21.37
C SER A 25 -1.98 -6.26 -21.72
N ARG A 26 -3.09 -6.67 -22.36
CA ARG A 26 -4.21 -5.80 -22.69
C ARG A 26 -4.97 -5.32 -21.46
N ASP A 27 -5.16 -6.21 -20.49
CA ASP A 27 -5.85 -5.88 -19.22
C ASP A 27 -5.08 -4.83 -18.43
N TYR A 28 -3.77 -4.96 -18.38
CA TYR A 28 -2.92 -3.94 -17.76
C TYR A 28 -2.93 -2.61 -18.51
N ASP A 29 -2.94 -2.61 -19.84
CA ASP A 29 -3.02 -1.37 -20.61
C ASP A 29 -4.36 -0.68 -20.37
N SER A 30 -5.45 -1.43 -20.36
CA SER A 30 -6.79 -0.93 -19.99
C SER A 30 -6.82 -0.36 -18.58
N LEU A 31 -6.17 -1.02 -17.62
CA LEU A 31 -6.06 -0.51 -16.25
C LEU A 31 -5.26 0.80 -16.19
N TYR A 32 -4.17 0.92 -16.94
CA TYR A 32 -3.39 2.17 -16.96
C TYR A 32 -4.17 3.32 -17.59
N ASP A 33 -4.93 3.06 -18.65
CA ASP A 33 -5.77 4.07 -19.28
C ASP A 33 -6.92 4.49 -18.35
N LEU A 34 -7.54 3.53 -17.67
CA LEU A 34 -8.53 3.81 -16.63
C LEU A 34 -7.93 4.69 -15.52
N LEU A 35 -6.78 4.32 -14.96
CA LEU A 35 -6.15 5.08 -13.88
C LEU A 35 -5.76 6.50 -14.32
N ARG A 36 -5.31 6.70 -15.56
CA ARG A 36 -5.02 8.02 -16.10
C ARG A 36 -6.28 8.88 -16.21
N HIS A 37 -7.35 8.30 -16.73
CA HIS A 37 -8.65 8.97 -16.85
C HIS A 37 -9.19 9.34 -15.47
N GLU A 38 -9.22 8.39 -14.55
CA GLU A 38 -9.78 8.56 -13.20
C GLU A 38 -8.96 9.53 -12.33
N LYS A 39 -7.68 9.64 -12.57
CA LYS A 39 -6.85 10.64 -11.89
C LYS A 39 -7.32 12.06 -12.13
N GLU A 40 -7.83 12.36 -13.33
CA GLU A 40 -8.25 13.70 -13.74
C GLU A 40 -9.75 13.95 -13.53
N HIS A 41 -10.57 12.91 -13.64
CA HIS A 41 -12.02 13.03 -13.72
C HIS A 41 -12.78 12.30 -12.62
N GLY A 42 -12.10 11.41 -11.89
CA GLY A 42 -12.74 10.50 -10.94
C GLY A 42 -12.23 10.62 -9.51
N TYR A 43 -12.67 9.67 -8.71
CA TYR A 43 -12.25 9.47 -7.32
C TYR A 43 -11.87 8.01 -7.11
N ILE A 44 -10.58 7.74 -6.98
CA ILE A 44 -10.03 6.39 -6.86
C ILE A 44 -9.85 6.03 -5.38
N THR A 45 -10.59 5.05 -4.91
CA THR A 45 -10.42 4.47 -3.58
C THR A 45 -9.68 3.15 -3.67
N TRP A 46 -8.63 3.00 -2.88
CA TRP A 46 -7.85 1.77 -2.80
C TRP A 46 -8.14 1.03 -1.49
N VAL A 47 -8.34 -0.27 -1.61
CA VAL A 47 -8.51 -1.18 -0.47
C VAL A 47 -7.31 -2.09 -0.42
N LEU A 48 -6.46 -1.91 0.59
CA LEU A 48 -5.18 -2.61 0.68
C LEU A 48 -5.11 -3.56 1.88
N GLY A 49 -4.51 -4.72 1.62
CA GLY A 49 -4.08 -5.64 2.67
C GLY A 49 -2.63 -5.41 3.10
N PRO A 50 -2.22 -6.01 4.24
CA PRO A 50 -0.89 -5.79 4.82
C PRO A 50 0.27 -6.28 3.94
N ALA A 51 0.04 -7.20 3.00
CA ALA A 51 1.07 -7.68 2.10
C ALA A 51 1.71 -6.57 1.24
N CYS A 52 0.98 -5.49 0.97
CA CYS A 52 1.53 -4.33 0.26
C CYS A 52 2.63 -3.59 1.05
N ALA A 53 2.72 -3.79 2.36
CA ALA A 53 3.72 -3.16 3.22
C ALA A 53 4.92 -4.08 3.54
N PHE A 54 4.82 -5.38 3.25
CA PHE A 54 5.87 -6.35 3.58
C PHE A 54 7.05 -6.35 2.60
N ASP A 55 6.79 -5.92 1.38
CA ASP A 55 7.77 -5.88 0.31
C ASP A 55 8.16 -4.45 -0.01
N HIS A 56 9.47 -4.20 -0.05
CA HIS A 56 10.02 -2.86 -0.30
C HIS A 56 9.51 -2.27 -1.62
N ASP A 57 9.51 -3.05 -2.70
CA ASP A 57 9.16 -2.56 -4.03
C ASP A 57 7.67 -2.24 -4.15
N SER A 58 6.80 -3.09 -3.61
CA SER A 58 5.35 -2.87 -3.55
C SER A 58 5.01 -1.64 -2.72
N ARG A 59 5.66 -1.49 -1.56
CA ARG A 59 5.52 -0.34 -0.67
C ARG A 59 5.96 0.96 -1.34
N ALA A 60 7.12 0.95 -2.01
CA ALA A 60 7.64 2.11 -2.73
C ALA A 60 6.77 2.46 -3.96
N ALA A 61 6.31 1.46 -4.70
CA ALA A 61 5.43 1.65 -5.85
C ALA A 61 4.10 2.29 -5.44
N PHE A 62 3.46 1.79 -4.37
CA PHE A 62 2.21 2.36 -3.90
C PHE A 62 2.39 3.77 -3.35
N SER A 63 3.47 4.03 -2.62
CA SER A 63 3.82 5.39 -2.16
C SER A 63 3.94 6.38 -3.33
N LYS A 64 4.50 5.95 -4.46
CA LYS A 64 4.55 6.76 -5.69
C LYS A 64 3.17 7.00 -6.29
N LEU A 65 2.26 6.02 -6.25
CA LEU A 65 0.87 6.23 -6.70
C LEU A 65 0.18 7.31 -5.86
N VAL A 66 0.34 7.28 -4.54
CA VAL A 66 -0.18 8.32 -3.64
C VAL A 66 0.41 9.69 -3.99
N GLN A 67 1.73 9.79 -4.10
CA GLN A 67 2.45 11.03 -4.40
C GLN A 67 2.05 11.64 -5.74
N ASN A 68 1.74 10.80 -6.72
CA ASN A 68 1.35 11.21 -8.07
C ASN A 68 -0.16 11.44 -8.26
N GLY A 69 -0.97 11.35 -7.19
CA GLY A 69 -2.39 11.67 -7.23
C GLY A 69 -3.29 10.56 -7.80
N TYR A 70 -2.84 9.31 -7.78
CA TYR A 70 -3.65 8.15 -8.19
C TYR A 70 -4.42 7.52 -7.02
N VAL A 71 -4.38 8.11 -5.84
CA VAL A 71 -5.06 7.63 -4.64
C VAL A 71 -5.81 8.79 -4.02
N ASN A 72 -7.14 8.73 -4.03
CA ASN A 72 -8.00 9.74 -3.42
C ASN A 72 -8.44 9.33 -2.00
N ALA A 73 -8.53 8.03 -1.74
CA ALA A 73 -8.75 7.48 -0.41
C ALA A 73 -8.11 6.10 -0.28
N LEU A 74 -7.69 5.76 0.94
CA LEU A 74 -7.13 4.47 1.30
C LEU A 74 -8.00 3.82 2.39
N LEU A 75 -8.47 2.61 2.12
CA LEU A 75 -9.16 1.77 3.11
C LEU A 75 -8.23 0.59 3.45
N ALA A 76 -7.93 0.42 4.71
CA ALA A 76 -7.02 -0.63 5.14
C ALA A 76 -7.30 -1.10 6.57
N GLY A 77 -6.57 -2.10 7.01
CA GLY A 77 -6.57 -2.53 8.41
C GLY A 77 -5.41 -1.93 9.20
N ASN A 78 -5.51 -2.04 10.52
CA ASN A 78 -4.43 -1.69 11.45
C ASN A 78 -3.09 -2.35 11.06
N ALA A 79 -3.14 -3.61 10.58
CA ALA A 79 -1.94 -4.34 10.19
C ALA A 79 -1.16 -3.67 9.05
N LEU A 80 -1.83 -3.16 8.01
CA LEU A 80 -1.14 -2.42 6.93
C LEU A 80 -0.37 -1.22 7.51
N ALA A 81 -1.05 -0.39 8.28
CA ALA A 81 -0.46 0.81 8.83
C ALA A 81 0.68 0.51 9.79
N THR A 82 0.51 -0.47 10.68
CA THR A 82 1.55 -0.89 11.62
C THR A 82 2.82 -1.35 10.89
N HIS A 83 2.69 -2.23 9.89
CA HIS A 83 3.86 -2.74 9.17
C HIS A 83 4.50 -1.71 8.26
N ASP A 84 3.72 -0.81 7.66
CA ASP A 84 4.27 0.30 6.89
C ASP A 84 5.07 1.27 7.76
N LEU A 85 4.55 1.61 8.95
CA LEU A 85 5.25 2.45 9.92
C LEU A 85 6.47 1.75 10.55
N GLU A 86 6.36 0.44 10.84
CA GLU A 86 7.50 -0.39 11.27
C GLU A 86 8.61 -0.37 10.20
N ALA A 87 8.25 -0.54 8.93
CA ALA A 87 9.21 -0.50 7.84
C ALA A 87 9.90 0.86 7.72
N ALA A 88 9.18 1.95 7.91
CA ALA A 88 9.74 3.29 7.90
C ALA A 88 10.66 3.55 9.10
N TYR A 89 10.27 3.10 10.29
CA TYR A 89 10.95 3.37 11.55
C TYR A 89 12.11 2.41 11.83
N ARG A 90 11.88 1.09 11.64
CA ARG A 90 12.83 0.03 11.98
C ARG A 90 13.49 -0.64 10.77
N LYS A 91 13.04 -0.35 9.55
CA LYS A 91 13.43 -1.04 8.31
C LYS A 91 13.09 -2.53 8.32
N THR A 92 12.07 -2.90 9.08
CA THR A 92 11.55 -4.27 9.17
C THR A 92 10.06 -4.31 8.92
N ALA A 93 9.54 -5.48 8.54
CA ALA A 93 8.10 -5.76 8.52
C ALA A 93 7.87 -7.14 9.13
N LEU A 94 7.03 -7.25 10.15
CA LEU A 94 6.92 -8.45 11.01
C LEU A 94 8.27 -8.93 11.56
N GLY A 95 9.18 -8.00 11.86
CA GLY A 95 10.51 -8.31 12.36
C GLY A 95 11.49 -8.88 11.34
N GLN A 96 11.12 -8.89 10.06
CA GLN A 96 11.99 -9.24 8.95
C GLN A 96 12.48 -7.98 8.25
N ASP A 97 13.74 -7.97 7.85
CA ASP A 97 14.30 -6.89 7.06
C ASP A 97 13.57 -6.75 5.71
N ILE A 98 13.11 -5.55 5.37
CA ILE A 98 12.26 -5.30 4.20
C ILE A 98 13.00 -5.47 2.85
N TYR A 99 14.34 -5.45 2.85
CA TYR A 99 15.15 -5.62 1.65
C TYR A 99 15.58 -7.08 1.45
N THR A 100 15.99 -7.74 2.52
CA THR A 100 16.55 -9.10 2.45
C THR A 100 15.57 -10.18 2.89
N GLN A 101 14.45 -9.80 3.53
CA GLN A 101 13.44 -10.67 4.13
C GLN A 101 14.01 -11.65 5.17
N LYS A 102 15.20 -11.37 5.70
CA LYS A 102 15.78 -12.16 6.78
C LYS A 102 15.26 -11.70 8.13
N SER A 103 14.94 -12.65 9.00
CA SER A 103 14.54 -12.38 10.36
C SER A 103 15.64 -11.65 11.12
N GLN A 104 15.26 -10.58 11.83
CA GLN A 104 16.15 -9.82 12.69
C GLN A 104 16.18 -10.43 14.09
N PRO A 105 17.30 -10.37 14.83
CA PRO A 105 17.30 -10.72 16.24
C PRO A 105 16.28 -9.90 17.01
N ASN A 106 15.40 -10.57 17.76
CA ASN A 106 14.27 -9.94 18.48
C ASN A 106 13.30 -9.14 17.59
N GLY A 107 13.30 -9.38 16.27
CA GLY A 107 12.48 -8.64 15.32
C GLY A 107 10.98 -8.72 15.58
N HIS A 108 10.51 -9.79 16.23
CA HIS A 108 9.10 -9.94 16.63
C HIS A 108 8.60 -8.87 17.59
N TYR A 109 9.47 -8.09 18.23
CA TYR A 109 9.07 -6.93 19.05
C TYR A 109 8.95 -5.64 18.25
N ASN A 110 9.49 -5.56 17.04
CA ASN A 110 9.58 -4.32 16.29
C ASN A 110 8.21 -3.71 15.98
N HIS A 111 7.21 -4.52 15.62
CA HIS A 111 5.86 -4.03 15.35
C HIS A 111 5.16 -3.57 16.63
N ILE A 112 5.32 -4.30 17.75
CA ILE A 112 4.76 -3.91 19.07
C ILE A 112 5.41 -2.62 19.55
N ASP A 113 6.72 -2.50 19.42
CA ASP A 113 7.47 -1.30 19.78
C ASP A 113 7.01 -0.10 18.93
N THR A 114 6.80 -0.30 17.63
CA THR A 114 6.27 0.73 16.75
C THR A 114 4.86 1.17 17.17
N ILE A 115 3.95 0.23 17.46
CA ILE A 115 2.60 0.56 17.95
C ILE A 115 2.68 1.37 19.24
N ASN A 116 3.50 0.93 20.21
CA ASN A 116 3.66 1.61 21.47
C ASN A 116 4.23 3.03 21.29
N ARG A 117 5.17 3.21 20.36
CA ARG A 117 5.74 4.50 20.08
C ARG A 117 4.72 5.46 19.45
N VAL A 118 3.95 5.00 18.46
CA VAL A 118 2.86 5.80 17.87
C VAL A 118 1.82 6.20 18.93
N ARG A 119 1.47 5.29 19.82
CA ARG A 119 0.54 5.56 20.93
C ARG A 119 1.09 6.59 21.92
N LEU A 120 2.38 6.50 22.23
CA LEU A 120 3.05 7.47 23.09
C LEU A 120 3.07 8.87 22.48
N ASP A 121 3.24 8.95 21.17
CA ASP A 121 3.21 10.21 20.42
C ASP A 121 1.79 10.76 20.19
N GLY A 122 0.78 9.92 20.41
CA GLY A 122 -0.63 10.28 20.44
C GLY A 122 -1.36 10.20 19.10
N SER A 123 -0.64 10.24 17.99
CA SER A 123 -1.22 10.10 16.63
C SER A 123 -0.17 9.68 15.61
N ILE A 124 -0.62 9.13 14.48
CA ILE A 124 0.26 8.79 13.36
C ILE A 124 0.97 10.04 12.79
N PRO A 125 0.31 11.17 12.53
CA PRO A 125 1.01 12.37 12.08
C PRO A 125 2.06 12.86 13.08
N ALA A 126 1.78 12.84 14.39
CA ALA A 126 2.74 13.24 15.42
C ALA A 126 3.96 12.30 15.44
N PHE A 127 3.75 11.00 15.31
CA PHE A 127 4.83 10.01 15.21
C PHE A 127 5.71 10.25 13.97
N ILE A 128 5.10 10.50 12.82
CA ILE A 128 5.81 10.80 11.56
C ILE A 128 6.72 12.01 11.74
N GLU A 129 6.24 13.07 12.38
CA GLU A 129 6.99 14.29 12.62
C GLU A 129 8.13 14.08 13.62
N LYS A 130 7.84 13.51 14.79
CA LYS A 130 8.80 13.34 15.88
C LYS A 130 9.92 12.36 15.54
N GLU A 131 9.59 11.26 14.89
CA GLU A 131 10.57 10.23 14.52
C GLU A 131 11.24 10.49 13.15
N GLY A 132 10.89 11.60 12.47
CA GLY A 132 11.49 11.98 11.20
C GLY A 132 11.21 10.98 10.08
N ILE A 133 10.02 10.39 10.08
CA ILE A 133 9.62 9.42 9.05
C ILE A 133 9.55 10.13 7.70
N GLY A 134 10.26 9.61 6.71
CA GLY A 134 10.39 10.23 5.38
C GLY A 134 9.89 9.37 4.21
N ASP A 135 9.41 8.16 4.46
CA ASP A 135 8.95 7.23 3.43
C ASP A 135 7.78 6.37 3.90
N GLY A 136 7.07 5.79 2.97
CA GLY A 136 6.01 4.82 3.22
C GLY A 136 4.65 5.23 2.68
N ILE A 137 3.72 4.29 2.76
CA ILE A 137 2.34 4.44 2.28
C ILE A 137 1.61 5.47 3.14
N ILE A 138 1.61 5.26 4.45
CA ILE A 138 0.91 6.12 5.42
C ILE A 138 1.54 7.51 5.47
N TYR A 139 2.88 7.59 5.46
CA TYR A 139 3.59 8.88 5.34
C TYR A 139 3.14 9.65 4.09
N SER A 140 3.07 8.98 2.94
CA SER A 140 2.66 9.62 1.69
C SER A 140 1.21 10.10 1.75
N CYS A 141 0.30 9.32 2.37
CA CYS A 141 -1.08 9.72 2.59
C CYS A 141 -1.19 10.95 3.50
N VAL A 142 -0.46 10.98 4.61
CA VAL A 142 -0.44 12.14 5.53
C VAL A 142 0.11 13.38 4.82
N LYS A 143 1.23 13.25 4.12
CA LYS A 143 1.86 14.36 3.39
C LYS A 143 1.00 14.94 2.28
N LYS A 144 0.26 14.09 1.57
CA LYS A 144 -0.64 14.49 0.47
C LYS A 144 -2.06 14.78 0.92
N GLN A 145 -2.34 14.68 2.23
CA GLN A 145 -3.67 14.86 2.79
C GLN A 145 -4.71 13.92 2.18
N VAL A 146 -4.28 12.73 1.79
CA VAL A 146 -5.17 11.66 1.32
C VAL A 146 -5.83 11.02 2.54
N PRO A 147 -7.16 11.00 2.61
CA PRO A 147 -7.86 10.36 3.72
C PRO A 147 -7.61 8.87 3.72
N PHE A 148 -7.38 8.31 4.90
CA PHE A 148 -7.27 6.87 5.09
C PHE A 148 -8.16 6.43 6.25
N VAL A 149 -8.84 5.30 6.05
CA VAL A 149 -9.69 4.66 7.05
C VAL A 149 -9.04 3.36 7.46
N LEU A 150 -8.66 3.27 8.73
CA LEU A 150 -8.05 2.08 9.33
C LEU A 150 -9.07 1.42 10.25
N VAL A 151 -9.31 0.13 10.02
CA VAL A 151 -10.22 -0.65 10.86
C VAL A 151 -9.43 -1.73 11.61
N GLY A 152 -9.84 -2.01 12.83
CA GLY A 152 -9.26 -3.05 13.67
C GLY A 152 -9.62 -4.45 13.20
N SER A 153 -8.89 -5.46 13.69
CA SER A 153 -9.20 -6.86 13.53
C SER A 153 -8.99 -7.61 14.85
N ILE A 154 -9.55 -8.81 14.96
CA ILE A 154 -9.42 -9.66 16.15
C ILE A 154 -7.98 -10.22 16.33
N ARG A 155 -7.10 -10.00 15.38
CA ARG A 155 -5.70 -10.47 15.41
C ARG A 155 -4.69 -9.34 15.60
N ASP A 156 -5.15 -8.13 15.90
CA ASP A 156 -4.26 -6.99 16.09
C ASP A 156 -3.56 -7.10 17.47
N ASP A 157 -2.27 -6.81 17.48
CA ASP A 157 -1.46 -6.71 18.71
C ASP A 157 -1.70 -5.39 19.48
N GLY A 158 -2.69 -4.66 19.07
CA GLY A 158 -3.14 -3.38 19.58
C GLY A 158 -3.37 -2.37 18.49
N PRO A 159 -4.40 -1.53 18.61
CA PRO A 159 -4.73 -0.55 17.58
C PRO A 159 -3.79 0.64 17.67
N LEU A 160 -3.50 1.23 16.50
CA LEU A 160 -2.97 2.59 16.40
C LEU A 160 -4.05 3.61 16.80
N PRO A 161 -3.69 4.85 17.18
CA PRO A 161 -4.66 5.85 17.65
C PRO A 161 -5.80 6.16 16.66
N GLU A 162 -5.52 6.14 15.35
CA GLU A 162 -6.50 6.43 14.30
C GLU A 162 -7.32 5.23 13.84
N VAL A 163 -7.14 4.06 14.43
CA VAL A 163 -7.87 2.85 14.07
C VAL A 163 -9.26 2.86 14.69
N TYR A 164 -10.28 2.69 13.86
CA TYR A 164 -11.65 2.49 14.33
C TYR A 164 -11.78 1.17 15.07
N GLY A 165 -12.07 1.24 16.37
CA GLY A 165 -12.31 0.08 17.21
C GLY A 165 -13.75 -0.43 17.12
N ASP A 166 -14.69 0.45 16.81
CA ASP A 166 -16.09 0.09 16.58
C ASP A 166 -16.33 -0.26 15.13
N VAL A 167 -16.93 -1.44 14.88
CA VAL A 167 -17.18 -1.96 13.54
C VAL A 167 -18.17 -1.08 12.76
N TYR A 168 -19.19 -0.53 13.43
CA TYR A 168 -20.20 0.31 12.77
C TYR A 168 -19.62 1.66 12.39
N GLU A 169 -18.83 2.27 13.26
CA GLU A 169 -18.13 3.53 12.97
C GLU A 169 -17.16 3.35 11.82
N GLY A 170 -16.34 2.28 11.85
CA GLY A 170 -15.43 1.94 10.77
C GLY A 170 -16.13 1.72 9.44
N GLN A 171 -17.23 0.96 9.43
CA GLN A 171 -18.05 0.78 8.22
C GLN A 171 -18.64 2.06 7.69
N ASN A 172 -19.11 2.95 8.57
CA ASN A 172 -19.66 4.24 8.16
C ASN A 172 -18.58 5.11 7.53
N ALA A 173 -17.39 5.18 8.11
CA ALA A 173 -16.26 5.91 7.53
C ALA A 173 -15.85 5.34 6.16
N MET A 174 -15.82 4.01 6.01
CA MET A 174 -15.56 3.36 4.71
C MET A 174 -16.65 3.70 3.68
N ARG A 175 -17.94 3.67 4.07
CA ARG A 175 -19.06 4.02 3.19
C ARG A 175 -18.97 5.46 2.67
N GLU A 176 -18.55 6.39 3.50
CA GLU A 176 -18.39 7.79 3.07
C GLU A 176 -17.29 7.94 2.01
N CYS A 177 -16.23 7.13 2.07
CA CYS A 177 -15.23 7.07 1.00
C CYS A 177 -15.77 6.40 -0.27
N VAL A 178 -16.48 5.27 -0.12
CA VAL A 178 -17.03 4.50 -1.25
C VAL A 178 -18.11 5.29 -1.99
N LYS A 179 -18.97 6.06 -1.30
CA LYS A 179 -19.99 6.93 -1.93
C LYS A 179 -19.40 7.96 -2.89
N LYS A 180 -18.17 8.41 -2.65
CA LYS A 180 -17.47 9.38 -3.50
C LYS A 180 -16.73 8.72 -4.66
N SER A 181 -16.53 7.39 -4.57
CA SER A 181 -15.65 6.65 -5.49
C SER A 181 -16.33 6.46 -6.84
N THR A 182 -15.57 6.71 -7.90
CA THR A 182 -15.88 6.28 -9.26
C THR A 182 -15.20 4.96 -9.59
N THR A 183 -14.06 4.72 -8.96
CA THR A 183 -13.29 3.47 -9.10
C THR A 183 -12.81 2.97 -7.74
N VAL A 184 -12.99 1.68 -7.48
CA VAL A 184 -12.48 1.00 -6.29
C VAL A 184 -11.51 -0.11 -6.71
N ILE A 185 -10.30 -0.08 -6.18
CA ILE A 185 -9.28 -1.09 -6.46
C ILE A 185 -8.93 -1.83 -5.17
N CYS A 186 -9.13 -3.14 -5.18
CA CYS A 186 -8.86 -4.01 -4.04
C CYS A 186 -7.60 -4.83 -4.29
N MET A 187 -6.64 -4.80 -3.35
CA MET A 187 -5.37 -5.52 -3.47
C MET A 187 -4.97 -6.18 -2.15
N ALA A 188 -4.52 -7.43 -2.26
CA ALA A 188 -3.87 -8.17 -1.17
C ALA A 188 -4.72 -8.33 0.10
N THR A 189 -6.06 -8.30 -0.01
CA THR A 189 -6.97 -8.54 1.10
C THR A 189 -8.28 -9.13 0.61
N THR A 190 -8.74 -10.22 1.25
CA THR A 190 -10.03 -10.84 0.94
C THR A 190 -11.16 -10.21 1.76
N LEU A 191 -10.96 -10.09 3.08
CA LEU A 191 -12.01 -9.62 3.99
C LEU A 191 -12.42 -8.18 3.71
N HIS A 192 -11.46 -7.26 3.61
CA HIS A 192 -11.74 -5.85 3.32
C HIS A 192 -12.34 -5.66 1.91
N SER A 193 -11.90 -6.46 0.93
CA SER A 193 -12.45 -6.42 -0.43
C SER A 193 -13.92 -6.86 -0.46
N ILE A 194 -14.27 -7.94 0.23
CA ILE A 194 -15.66 -8.42 0.35
C ILE A 194 -16.51 -7.38 1.08
N ALA A 195 -16.02 -6.86 2.21
CA ALA A 195 -16.73 -5.86 2.98
C ALA A 195 -16.98 -4.58 2.15
N THR A 196 -15.98 -4.11 1.42
CA THR A 196 -16.11 -2.93 0.53
C THR A 196 -17.06 -3.22 -0.62
N GLY A 197 -16.97 -4.38 -1.26
CA GLY A 197 -17.88 -4.80 -2.33
C GLY A 197 -19.35 -4.80 -1.88
N ASN A 198 -19.63 -5.27 -0.67
CA ASN A 198 -20.97 -5.26 -0.11
C ASN A 198 -21.50 -3.84 0.21
N MET A 199 -20.62 -2.86 0.33
CA MET A 199 -20.99 -1.45 0.56
C MET A 199 -21.08 -0.63 -0.73
N THR A 200 -20.58 -1.18 -1.84
CA THR A 200 -20.49 -0.47 -3.13
C THR A 200 -21.82 -0.56 -3.87
N PRO A 201 -22.44 0.57 -4.26
CA PRO A 201 -23.63 0.57 -5.09
C PRO A 201 -23.30 0.04 -6.49
N SER A 202 -24.05 -0.96 -6.95
CA SER A 202 -23.78 -1.65 -8.22
C SER A 202 -23.90 -0.81 -9.50
N TYR A 203 -24.44 0.40 -9.39
CA TYR A 203 -24.71 1.31 -10.51
C TYR A 203 -23.84 2.57 -10.53
N HIS A 204 -22.89 2.73 -9.61
CA HIS A 204 -22.04 3.93 -9.53
C HIS A 204 -20.54 3.66 -9.65
N VAL A 205 -20.11 2.41 -9.43
CA VAL A 205 -18.68 2.08 -9.34
C VAL A 205 -18.34 0.92 -10.24
#